data_b6a212d9bbe6133297c0ea26d4098750
#
_entry.id   b6a212d9bbe6133297c0ea26d4098750
#
_cell.length_a   1.000
_cell.length_b   1.000
_cell.length_c   1.000
_cell.angle_alpha   90.00
_cell.angle_beta   90.00
_cell.angle_gamma   90.00
#
_symmetry.space_group_name_H-M   'P 1'
#
loop_
_entity.id
_entity.type
_entity.pdbx_description
1 polymer ?
#
loop_
_entity_poly.entity_id
_entity_poly.type
_entity_poly.pdbx_seq_one_letter_code
_entity_poly.pdbx_strand_id
1 'polypeptide(L)'
;MQKAFRNVLVIAIIGVIIFGLFSFLNGNGNMPKQLTYTQFVNKLDKGDLKSLEIQPEQNVYMVSGKTKNGEDYSSTILFNNEKDLQKITDTAKKQDGLKFTVKEEEEQSVFVSILTTLIPVLIIALLFIFFLSQAQGGGGGGRMMNFGKSKAKMYDSNKRRVRFSDVAGADEEKQELIEIVDFLKDNKKFKQMGSRIPKGVLLVGPPGTGKTLLARAVAGEAGAPFFSISGSDFVEMFVGVGASRVRDLFENAKKNAPCIIFIDEIDAVGRQRGAGVGGGHDEREQTLNQLLVEMDGFGENEGIIMIAATNRPDILDPALLRPGRFDRQIQV
;
A
#
# COMPACT_ATOMS: atom_id res chain seq x y z
N MET A 1 -1.36 -7.36 17.39
CA MET A 1 -0.72 -6.61 18.48
C MET A 1 0.80 -6.81 18.57
N GLN A 2 1.35 -8.01 18.50
CA GLN A 2 2.81 -8.25 18.60
C GLN A 2 3.69 -7.57 17.53
N LYS A 3 3.24 -7.47 16.28
CA LYS A 3 4.02 -6.80 15.20
C LYS A 3 4.11 -5.28 15.40
N ALA A 4 3.04 -4.63 15.85
CA ALA A 4 3.04 -3.19 16.12
C ALA A 4 3.93 -2.87 17.33
N PHE A 5 3.89 -3.68 18.38
CA PHE A 5 4.74 -3.52 19.55
C PHE A 5 6.23 -3.68 19.21
N ARG A 6 6.60 -4.65 18.37
CA ARG A 6 7.98 -4.84 17.89
C ARG A 6 8.49 -3.65 17.10
N ASN A 7 7.66 -3.03 16.26
CA ASN A 7 8.05 -1.86 15.48
C ASN A 7 8.26 -0.63 16.35
N VAL A 8 7.40 -0.41 17.35
CA VAL A 8 7.56 0.68 18.33
C VAL A 8 8.83 0.48 19.15
N LEU A 9 9.14 -0.74 19.53
CA LEU A 9 10.35 -1.08 20.30
C LEU A 9 11.61 -0.83 19.47
N VAL A 10 11.63 -1.17 18.18
CA VAL A 10 12.75 -0.89 17.27
C VAL A 10 12.96 0.62 17.10
N ILE A 11 11.91 1.41 16.93
CA ILE A 11 12.00 2.87 16.82
C ILE A 11 12.53 3.47 18.12
N ALA A 12 12.08 2.98 19.27
CA ALA A 12 12.55 3.42 20.58
C ALA A 12 14.05 3.12 20.78
N ILE A 13 14.52 1.93 20.39
CA ILE A 13 15.93 1.55 20.46
C ILE A 13 16.78 2.45 19.55
N ILE A 14 16.35 2.70 18.32
CA ILE A 14 17.04 3.62 17.40
C ILE A 14 17.10 5.03 17.99
N GLY A 15 16.01 5.53 18.57
CA GLY A 15 15.97 6.83 19.25
C GLY A 15 16.96 6.93 20.41
N VAL A 16 17.06 5.88 21.24
CA VAL A 16 18.03 5.82 22.35
C VAL A 16 19.46 5.78 21.84
N ILE A 17 19.75 5.05 20.76
CA ILE A 17 21.09 5.00 20.16
C ILE A 17 21.46 6.37 19.60
N ILE A 18 20.57 7.05 18.88
CA ILE A 18 20.80 8.39 18.32
C ILE A 18 21.03 9.40 19.46
N PHE A 19 20.21 9.35 20.50
CA PHE A 19 20.35 10.24 21.65
C PHE A 19 21.65 9.97 22.42
N GLY A 20 22.02 8.70 22.60
CA GLY A 20 23.29 8.30 23.22
C GLY A 20 24.51 8.76 22.41
N LEU A 21 24.47 8.62 21.07
CA LEU A 21 25.52 9.11 20.18
C LEU A 21 25.62 10.64 20.21
N PHE A 22 24.49 11.33 20.16
CA PHE A 22 24.44 12.79 20.26
C PHE A 22 24.98 13.29 21.62
N SER A 23 24.64 12.63 22.72
CA SER A 23 25.14 12.95 24.06
C SER A 23 26.62 12.64 24.20
N PHE A 24 27.12 11.58 23.56
CA PHE A 24 28.54 11.24 23.56
C PHE A 24 29.37 12.22 22.71
N LEU A 25 28.84 12.65 21.57
CA LEU A 25 29.50 13.63 20.69
C LEU A 25 29.48 15.07 21.30
N ASN A 26 28.43 15.41 22.05
CA ASN A 26 28.31 16.68 22.75
C ASN A 26 28.98 16.72 24.12
N GLY A 27 29.88 15.81 24.40
CA GLY A 27 30.71 15.67 25.61
C GLY A 27 30.35 16.59 26.76
N ASN A 28 30.19 16.09 27.98
CA ASN A 28 29.96 16.81 29.23
C ASN A 28 31.09 17.75 29.59
N GLY A 29 31.31 18.80 28.76
CA GLY A 29 32.15 19.94 29.12
C GLY A 29 31.25 21.09 29.57
N ASN A 30 31.46 21.60 30.78
CA ASN A 30 30.92 22.89 31.16
C ASN A 30 31.25 23.87 30.04
N MET A 31 30.25 24.44 29.37
CA MET A 31 30.50 25.38 28.29
C MET A 31 31.33 26.56 28.87
N PRO A 32 32.53 26.81 28.30
CA PRO A 32 33.36 27.90 28.79
C PRO A 32 32.61 29.22 28.65
N LYS A 33 32.73 30.08 29.61
CA LYS A 33 32.09 31.39 29.62
C LYS A 33 32.64 32.21 28.46
N GLN A 34 31.84 32.51 27.47
CA GLN A 34 32.24 33.33 26.34
C GLN A 34 32.50 34.76 26.82
N LEU A 35 33.75 35.22 26.72
CA LEU A 35 34.15 36.59 26.98
C LEU A 35 34.24 37.36 25.68
N THR A 36 33.75 38.58 25.68
CA THR A 36 34.05 39.51 24.57
C THR A 36 35.54 39.84 24.56
N TYR A 37 36.08 40.18 23.38
CA TYR A 37 37.50 40.56 23.24
C TYR A 37 37.94 41.59 24.29
N THR A 38 37.16 42.65 24.51
CA THR A 38 37.45 43.68 25.49
C THR A 38 37.46 43.15 26.93
N GLN A 39 36.55 42.26 27.27
CA GLN A 39 36.52 41.64 28.60
C GLN A 39 37.72 40.71 28.83
N PHE A 40 38.11 39.98 27.79
CA PHE A 40 39.29 39.12 27.85
C PHE A 40 40.56 39.96 28.04
N VAL A 41 40.79 40.98 27.22
CA VAL A 41 41.98 41.87 27.34
C VAL A 41 42.03 42.54 28.72
N ASN A 42 40.91 43.04 29.23
CA ASN A 42 40.85 43.62 30.58
C ASN A 42 41.22 42.60 31.69
N LYS A 43 40.82 41.34 31.57
CA LYS A 43 41.19 40.29 32.51
C LYS A 43 42.67 39.89 32.39
N LEU A 44 43.20 39.89 31.17
CA LEU A 44 44.61 39.66 30.90
C LEU A 44 45.45 40.77 31.53
N ASP A 45 45.12 42.02 31.25
CA ASP A 45 45.88 43.20 31.80
C ASP A 45 45.85 43.28 33.33
N LYS A 46 44.74 42.83 33.96
CA LYS A 46 44.61 42.75 35.43
C LYS A 46 45.31 41.54 36.04
N GLY A 47 45.81 40.61 35.23
CA GLY A 47 46.45 39.40 35.71
C GLY A 47 45.51 38.40 36.36
N ASP A 48 44.21 38.42 36.01
CA ASP A 48 43.18 37.53 36.56
C ASP A 48 43.16 36.13 35.92
N LEU A 49 44.03 35.88 34.96
CA LEU A 49 44.11 34.64 34.23
C LEU A 49 45.15 33.69 34.83
N LYS A 50 44.80 32.40 34.94
CA LYS A 50 45.68 31.32 35.38
C LYS A 50 46.34 30.59 34.23
N SER A 51 45.56 30.36 33.14
CA SER A 51 46.08 29.77 31.91
C SER A 51 45.50 30.49 30.70
N LEU A 52 46.30 30.57 29.66
CA LEU A 52 45.97 31.17 28.36
C LEU A 52 46.44 30.22 27.28
N GLU A 53 45.52 29.70 26.48
CA GLU A 53 45.75 28.83 25.35
C GLU A 53 45.23 29.49 24.09
N ILE A 54 46.08 29.60 23.07
CA ILE A 54 45.73 30.18 21.77
C ILE A 54 45.78 29.05 20.75
N GLN A 55 44.67 28.83 20.03
CA GLN A 55 44.55 27.84 18.98
C GLN A 55 44.07 28.52 17.69
N PRO A 56 44.80 28.40 16.58
CA PRO A 56 44.35 28.89 15.30
C PRO A 56 43.18 28.00 14.79
N GLU A 57 42.11 28.64 14.28
CA GLU A 57 40.99 28.00 13.60
C GLU A 57 40.67 28.78 12.33
N GLN A 58 40.76 28.15 11.18
CA GLN A 58 40.49 28.70 9.82
C GLN A 58 40.65 30.21 9.61
N ASN A 59 39.83 31.05 10.25
CA ASN A 59 39.83 32.52 10.09
C ASN A 59 39.92 33.30 11.42
N VAL A 60 40.08 32.60 12.53
CA VAL A 60 40.09 33.21 13.88
C VAL A 60 41.10 32.50 14.77
N TYR A 61 41.58 33.21 15.79
CA TYR A 61 42.27 32.57 16.90
C TYR A 61 41.28 32.35 18.04
N MET A 62 41.08 31.11 18.42
CA MET A 62 40.34 30.80 19.63
C MET A 62 41.28 30.91 20.83
N VAL A 63 40.86 31.69 21.79
CA VAL A 63 41.58 31.85 23.04
C VAL A 63 40.78 31.23 24.15
N SER A 64 41.35 30.28 24.87
CA SER A 64 40.71 29.60 25.98
C SER A 64 41.63 29.48 27.19
N GLY A 65 41.04 29.20 28.34
CA GLY A 65 41.82 29.00 29.55
C GLY A 65 40.99 29.02 30.81
N LYS A 66 41.70 29.15 31.94
CA LYS A 66 41.09 29.28 33.28
C LYS A 66 41.43 30.60 33.92
N THR A 67 40.45 31.21 34.56
CA THR A 67 40.65 32.35 35.44
C THR A 67 41.26 31.88 36.76
N LYS A 68 41.85 32.82 37.55
CA LYS A 68 42.33 32.49 38.90
C LYS A 68 41.22 31.95 39.83
N ASN A 69 39.97 32.30 39.52
CA ASN A 69 38.79 31.78 40.25
C ASN A 69 38.36 30.37 39.81
N GLY A 70 39.06 29.74 38.86
CA GLY A 70 38.76 28.38 38.37
C GLY A 70 37.67 28.29 37.30
N GLU A 71 37.11 29.42 36.83
CA GLU A 71 36.11 29.45 35.73
C GLU A 71 36.80 29.24 34.39
N ASP A 72 36.26 28.35 33.56
CA ASP A 72 36.70 28.18 32.17
C ASP A 72 36.17 29.36 31.32
N TYR A 73 37.01 29.92 30.48
CA TYR A 73 36.65 31.02 29.58
C TYR A 73 37.06 30.70 28.13
N SER A 74 36.34 31.30 27.19
CA SER A 74 36.72 31.33 25.78
C SER A 74 36.49 32.73 25.19
N SER A 75 37.33 33.10 24.25
CA SER A 75 37.20 34.35 23.49
C SER A 75 37.73 34.11 22.07
N THR A 76 37.28 34.90 21.12
CA THR A 76 37.69 34.80 19.71
C THR A 76 38.38 36.07 19.26
N ILE A 77 39.50 35.93 18.56
CA ILE A 77 40.28 37.04 17.99
C ILE A 77 40.28 36.84 16.46
N LEU A 78 40.01 37.91 15.72
CA LEU A 78 40.04 37.86 14.25
C LEU A 78 41.48 37.75 13.72
N PHE A 79 41.69 36.93 12.69
CA PHE A 79 42.99 36.65 12.09
C PHE A 79 43.69 37.88 11.51
N ASN A 80 42.94 38.91 11.10
CA ASN A 80 43.46 40.14 10.49
C ASN A 80 44.05 41.14 11.49
N ASN A 81 44.17 40.80 12.79
CA ASN A 81 44.62 41.72 13.82
C ASN A 81 45.94 41.27 14.48
N GLU A 82 47.00 41.16 13.68
CA GLU A 82 48.32 40.73 14.14
C GLU A 82 48.86 41.59 15.30
N LYS A 83 48.55 42.90 15.31
CA LYS A 83 48.96 43.81 16.39
C LYS A 83 48.36 43.45 17.74
N ASP A 84 47.11 43.05 17.75
CA ASP A 84 46.43 42.62 18.97
C ASP A 84 46.95 41.25 19.46
N LEU A 85 47.25 40.32 18.54
CA LEU A 85 47.86 39.06 18.89
C LEU A 85 49.27 39.25 19.49
N GLN A 86 50.09 40.11 18.91
CA GLN A 86 51.40 40.44 19.47
C GLN A 86 51.25 41.06 20.86
N LYS A 87 50.36 42.06 21.05
CA LYS A 87 50.08 42.65 22.34
C LYS A 87 49.67 41.65 23.41
N ILE A 88 48.76 40.72 23.07
CA ILE A 88 48.32 39.68 23.97
C ILE A 88 49.47 38.75 24.34
N THR A 89 50.27 38.32 23.36
CA THR A 89 51.42 37.44 23.54
C THR A 89 52.49 38.11 24.42
N ASP A 90 52.79 39.36 24.16
CA ASP A 90 53.77 40.12 24.94
C ASP A 90 53.32 40.39 26.39
N THR A 91 52.00 40.64 26.57
CA THR A 91 51.41 40.80 27.90
C THR A 91 51.43 39.51 28.65
N ALA A 92 51.04 38.37 27.97
CA ALA A 92 51.06 37.05 28.58
C ALA A 92 52.48 36.61 29.00
N LYS A 93 53.48 36.87 28.20
CA LYS A 93 54.89 36.54 28.52
C LYS A 93 55.49 37.34 29.68
N LYS A 94 54.99 38.59 29.96
CA LYS A 94 55.42 39.42 31.05
C LYS A 94 54.76 39.10 32.39
N GLN A 95 53.71 38.28 32.40
CA GLN A 95 53.01 37.93 33.64
C GLN A 95 53.62 36.69 34.26
N ASP A 96 54.26 36.87 35.42
CA ASP A 96 54.74 35.73 36.23
C ASP A 96 53.56 34.91 36.76
N GLY A 97 53.57 33.56 36.46
CA GLY A 97 52.56 32.59 36.92
C GLY A 97 51.41 32.32 35.95
N LEU A 98 51.36 32.98 34.78
CA LEU A 98 50.44 32.66 33.71
C LEU A 98 50.98 31.53 32.84
N LYS A 99 50.25 30.39 32.79
CA LYS A 99 50.59 29.26 31.91
C LYS A 99 50.14 29.60 30.49
N PHE A 100 51.06 30.03 29.63
CA PHE A 100 50.79 30.37 28.24
C PHE A 100 51.16 29.20 27.32
N THR A 101 50.24 28.77 26.45
CA THR A 101 50.41 27.66 25.48
C THR A 101 49.82 28.09 24.14
N VAL A 102 50.54 27.82 23.05
CA VAL A 102 50.02 27.94 21.69
C VAL A 102 49.87 26.52 21.17
N LYS A 103 48.66 26.15 20.77
CA LYS A 103 48.40 24.88 20.11
C LYS A 103 48.50 25.03 18.61
N GLU A 104 48.87 23.95 17.94
CA GLU A 104 48.77 23.86 16.49
C GLU A 104 47.32 23.74 16.08
N GLU A 105 47.03 24.13 14.83
CA GLU A 105 45.70 23.92 14.25
C GLU A 105 45.36 22.42 14.29
N GLU A 106 44.25 22.04 14.90
CA GLU A 106 43.80 20.67 14.89
C GLU A 106 43.33 20.34 13.46
N GLU A 107 44.17 19.68 12.68
CA GLU A 107 43.69 19.01 11.47
C GLU A 107 42.66 17.97 11.85
N GLN A 108 41.38 18.30 11.64
CA GLN A 108 40.32 17.30 11.78
C GLN A 108 40.65 16.11 10.87
N SER A 109 40.92 14.99 11.46
CA SER A 109 41.19 13.75 10.70
C SER A 109 40.12 13.59 9.63
N VAL A 110 40.53 13.52 8.36
CA VAL A 110 39.64 13.31 7.20
C VAL A 110 38.71 12.13 7.46
N PHE A 111 39.19 11.16 8.21
CA PHE A 111 38.39 9.99 8.63
C PHE A 111 37.23 10.38 9.55
N VAL A 112 37.42 11.28 10.50
CA VAL A 112 36.34 11.76 11.40
C VAL A 112 35.31 12.58 10.61
N SER A 113 35.77 13.42 9.67
CA SER A 113 34.89 14.21 8.80
C SER A 113 34.04 13.33 7.87
N ILE A 114 34.64 12.28 7.30
CA ILE A 114 33.91 11.30 6.49
C ILE A 114 32.89 10.55 7.35
N LEU A 115 33.26 10.13 8.54
CA LEU A 115 32.40 9.36 9.42
C LEU A 115 31.19 10.17 9.89
N THR A 116 31.39 11.44 10.27
CA THR A 116 30.32 12.35 10.70
C THR A 116 29.34 12.68 9.58
N THR A 117 29.79 12.68 8.32
CA THR A 117 28.95 12.93 7.16
C THR A 117 28.22 11.66 6.70
N LEU A 118 28.90 10.50 6.70
CA LEU A 118 28.34 9.24 6.23
C LEU A 118 27.31 8.62 7.18
N ILE A 119 27.51 8.74 8.49
CA ILE A 119 26.59 8.14 9.48
C ILE A 119 25.14 8.65 9.33
N PRO A 120 24.85 9.97 9.26
CA PRO A 120 23.49 10.45 9.05
C PRO A 120 22.88 9.97 7.74
N VAL A 121 23.66 9.96 6.64
CA VAL A 121 23.20 9.50 5.33
C VAL A 121 22.84 8.00 5.38
N LEU A 122 23.65 7.19 6.02
CA LEU A 122 23.41 5.75 6.18
C LEU A 122 22.19 5.46 7.04
N ILE A 123 21.98 6.25 8.11
CA ILE A 123 20.78 6.17 8.95
C ILE A 123 19.52 6.52 8.12
N ILE A 124 19.57 7.61 7.33
CA ILE A 124 18.45 8.00 6.47
C ILE A 124 18.16 6.93 5.42
N ALA A 125 19.21 6.36 4.81
CA ALA A 125 19.06 5.28 3.82
C ALA A 125 18.44 4.02 4.46
N LEU A 126 18.87 3.62 5.66
CA LEU A 126 18.29 2.49 6.39
C LEU A 126 16.83 2.76 6.78
N LEU A 127 16.51 3.96 7.26
CA LEU A 127 15.12 4.35 7.54
C LEU A 127 14.27 4.35 6.27
N PHE A 128 14.80 4.81 5.15
CA PHE A 128 14.12 4.79 3.87
C PHE A 128 13.84 3.35 3.38
N ILE A 129 14.85 2.46 3.44
CA ILE A 129 14.70 1.03 3.12
C ILE A 129 13.69 0.38 4.07
N PHE A 130 13.74 0.68 5.36
CA PHE A 130 12.78 0.19 6.34
C PHE A 130 11.36 0.67 6.02
N PHE A 131 11.19 1.94 5.66
CA PHE A 131 9.89 2.50 5.27
C PHE A 131 9.37 1.88 3.96
N LEU A 132 10.25 1.67 2.96
CA LEU A 132 9.90 0.95 1.74
C LEU A 132 9.50 -0.51 2.03
N SER A 133 10.24 -1.21 2.88
CA SER A 133 9.92 -2.60 3.25
C SER A 133 8.60 -2.69 4.02
N GLN A 134 8.29 -1.69 4.82
CA GLN A 134 7.01 -1.59 5.52
C GLN A 134 5.86 -1.23 4.57
N ALA A 135 6.10 -0.40 3.58
CA ALA A 135 5.15 -0.09 2.51
C ALA A 135 4.87 -1.33 1.62
N GLN A 136 5.85 -2.18 1.40
CA GLN A 136 5.70 -3.44 0.65
C GLN A 136 5.14 -4.60 1.51
N GLY A 137 5.40 -4.61 2.81
CA GLY A 137 5.00 -5.71 3.72
C GLY A 137 3.77 -5.45 4.58
N GLY A 138 3.26 -4.24 4.64
CA GLY A 138 2.20 -3.83 5.55
C GLY A 138 1.09 -3.02 4.91
N GLY A 139 0.12 -3.66 4.26
CA GLY A 139 -1.27 -3.22 4.19
C GLY A 139 -1.63 -1.97 3.36
N GLY A 140 -0.71 -1.18 2.84
CA GLY A 140 -1.04 0.02 2.08
C GLY A 140 -1.03 -0.19 0.56
N GLY A 141 -0.01 -0.83 0.01
CA GLY A 141 0.09 -1.12 -1.43
C GLY A 141 -0.84 -2.24 -1.89
N GLY A 142 -1.12 -3.22 -1.02
CA GLY A 142 -2.04 -4.31 -1.32
C GLY A 142 -3.51 -3.89 -1.41
N ARG A 143 -3.92 -2.80 -0.77
CA ARG A 143 -5.27 -2.27 -0.92
C ARG A 143 -5.50 -1.60 -2.26
N MET A 144 -4.52 -0.87 -2.79
CA MET A 144 -4.63 -0.27 -4.13
C MET A 144 -4.66 -1.32 -5.25
N MET A 145 -3.92 -2.42 -5.13
CA MET A 145 -3.96 -3.53 -6.11
C MET A 145 -5.23 -4.40 -6.02
N ASN A 146 -6.00 -4.33 -4.93
CA ASN A 146 -7.19 -5.14 -4.75
C ASN A 146 -8.48 -4.48 -5.27
N PHE A 147 -8.48 -3.24 -5.72
CA PHE A 147 -9.67 -2.57 -6.24
C PHE A 147 -10.25 -3.24 -7.50
N GLY A 148 -9.41 -3.85 -8.32
CA GLY A 148 -9.81 -4.58 -9.53
C GLY A 148 -10.14 -6.05 -9.32
N LYS A 149 -9.98 -6.60 -8.10
CA LYS A 149 -10.31 -8.00 -7.84
C LYS A 149 -11.80 -8.20 -7.69
N SER A 150 -12.29 -9.31 -8.25
CA SER A 150 -13.68 -9.72 -8.12
C SER A 150 -14.07 -9.90 -6.66
N LYS A 151 -15.22 -9.35 -6.28
CA LYS A 151 -15.87 -9.60 -4.98
C LYS A 151 -16.68 -10.89 -4.98
N ALA A 152 -16.58 -11.71 -6.02
CA ALA A 152 -17.33 -12.95 -6.15
C ALA A 152 -17.07 -13.88 -4.96
N LYS A 153 -18.15 -14.36 -4.35
CA LYS A 153 -18.09 -15.34 -3.28
C LYS A 153 -18.06 -16.72 -3.91
N MET A 154 -16.95 -17.43 -3.76
CA MET A 154 -16.91 -18.85 -4.06
C MET A 154 -17.58 -19.62 -2.93
N TYR A 155 -18.65 -20.32 -3.24
CA TYR A 155 -19.27 -21.25 -2.28
C TYR A 155 -18.52 -22.58 -2.36
N ASP A 156 -17.79 -22.87 -1.30
CA ASP A 156 -17.00 -24.09 -1.16
C ASP A 156 -17.91 -25.31 -1.02
N SER A 157 -17.50 -26.39 -1.68
CA SER A 157 -18.22 -27.69 -1.72
C SER A 157 -18.37 -28.36 -0.35
N ASN A 158 -17.70 -27.88 0.69
CA ASN A 158 -17.72 -28.46 2.04
C ASN A 158 -18.86 -27.96 2.95
N LYS A 159 -19.63 -26.95 2.54
CA LYS A 159 -20.83 -26.50 3.25
C LYS A 159 -22.05 -27.22 2.68
N ARG A 160 -23.12 -27.34 3.50
CA ARG A 160 -24.39 -27.98 3.12
C ARG A 160 -24.83 -27.47 1.74
N ARG A 161 -24.77 -28.36 0.74
CA ARG A 161 -25.15 -28.05 -0.65
C ARG A 161 -26.65 -27.93 -0.72
N VAL A 162 -27.14 -26.85 -1.30
CA VAL A 162 -28.57 -26.73 -1.69
C VAL A 162 -28.81 -27.60 -2.89
N ARG A 163 -29.86 -28.41 -2.86
CA ARG A 163 -30.26 -29.30 -3.97
C ARG A 163 -31.66 -28.95 -4.47
N PHE A 164 -32.07 -29.57 -5.57
CA PHE A 164 -33.44 -29.39 -6.10
C PHE A 164 -34.52 -29.81 -5.11
N SER A 165 -34.22 -30.76 -4.22
CA SER A 165 -35.10 -31.15 -3.12
C SER A 165 -35.38 -30.03 -2.10
N ASP A 166 -34.46 -29.05 -2.00
CA ASP A 166 -34.60 -27.91 -1.09
C ASP A 166 -35.40 -26.75 -1.71
N VAL A 167 -35.76 -26.86 -3.00
CA VAL A 167 -36.55 -25.90 -3.75
C VAL A 167 -37.97 -26.38 -3.84
N ALA A 168 -38.90 -25.74 -3.19
CA ALA A 168 -40.33 -26.07 -3.29
C ALA A 168 -40.93 -25.54 -4.59
N GLY A 169 -41.75 -26.34 -5.28
CA GLY A 169 -42.33 -25.97 -6.57
C GLY A 169 -41.28 -25.87 -7.68
N ALA A 170 -41.57 -25.08 -8.71
CA ALA A 170 -40.68 -24.83 -9.86
C ALA A 170 -40.24 -26.13 -10.59
N ASP A 171 -41.18 -27.09 -10.79
CA ASP A 171 -40.84 -28.40 -11.33
C ASP A 171 -40.51 -28.35 -12.83
N GLU A 172 -41.15 -27.44 -13.57
CA GLU A 172 -40.86 -27.21 -14.98
C GLU A 172 -39.46 -26.56 -15.14
N GLU A 173 -39.17 -25.55 -14.34
CA GLU A 173 -37.88 -24.85 -14.35
C GLU A 173 -36.73 -25.76 -13.94
N LYS A 174 -36.97 -26.65 -12.96
CA LYS A 174 -35.99 -27.67 -12.57
C LYS A 174 -35.71 -28.64 -13.73
N GLN A 175 -36.74 -29.09 -14.46
CA GLN A 175 -36.56 -29.96 -15.61
C GLN A 175 -35.72 -29.32 -16.70
N GLU A 176 -35.96 -28.04 -17.01
CA GLU A 176 -35.15 -27.31 -17.99
C GLU A 176 -33.68 -27.18 -17.56
N LEU A 177 -33.44 -27.13 -16.24
CA LEU A 177 -32.10 -27.00 -15.69
C LEU A 177 -31.36 -28.32 -15.49
N ILE A 178 -32.03 -29.48 -15.57
CA ILE A 178 -31.42 -30.80 -15.46
C ILE A 178 -30.38 -31.03 -16.57
N GLU A 179 -30.62 -30.55 -17.77
CA GLU A 179 -29.68 -30.68 -18.89
C GLU A 179 -28.35 -30.00 -18.55
N ILE A 180 -28.37 -28.84 -17.87
CA ILE A 180 -27.20 -28.13 -17.42
C ILE A 180 -26.47 -28.90 -16.33
N VAL A 181 -27.21 -29.48 -15.39
CA VAL A 181 -26.64 -30.32 -14.34
C VAL A 181 -25.93 -31.54 -14.93
N ASP A 182 -26.54 -32.19 -15.89
CA ASP A 182 -25.96 -33.37 -16.55
C ASP A 182 -24.69 -33.00 -17.35
N PHE A 183 -24.70 -31.89 -18.03
CA PHE A 183 -23.50 -31.37 -18.70
C PHE A 183 -22.35 -31.07 -17.74
N LEU A 184 -22.63 -30.43 -16.62
CA LEU A 184 -21.61 -30.13 -15.64
C LEU A 184 -21.04 -31.39 -14.97
N LYS A 185 -21.86 -32.45 -14.84
CA LYS A 185 -21.45 -33.76 -14.32
C LYS A 185 -20.57 -34.52 -15.30
N ASP A 186 -20.94 -34.55 -16.58
CA ASP A 186 -20.23 -35.31 -17.63
C ASP A 186 -20.10 -34.52 -18.94
N ASN A 187 -19.27 -33.49 -18.90
CA ASN A 187 -18.95 -32.68 -20.07
C ASN A 187 -18.40 -33.48 -21.27
N LYS A 188 -17.68 -34.59 -21.01
CA LYS A 188 -17.05 -35.38 -22.07
C LYS A 188 -18.08 -36.08 -22.96
N LYS A 189 -19.16 -36.59 -22.40
CA LYS A 189 -20.25 -37.23 -23.11
C LYS A 189 -20.91 -36.30 -24.12
N PHE A 190 -21.22 -35.09 -23.67
CA PHE A 190 -21.86 -34.08 -24.53
C PHE A 190 -20.92 -33.60 -25.67
N LYS A 191 -19.63 -33.51 -25.40
CA LYS A 191 -18.61 -33.21 -26.44
C LYS A 191 -18.58 -34.24 -27.54
N GLN A 192 -18.64 -35.52 -27.17
CA GLN A 192 -18.61 -36.63 -28.13
C GLN A 192 -19.87 -36.71 -29.00
N MET A 193 -21.00 -36.29 -28.43
CA MET A 193 -22.28 -36.28 -29.17
C MET A 193 -22.48 -35.03 -30.05
N GLY A 194 -21.56 -34.04 -30.00
CA GLY A 194 -21.69 -32.79 -30.76
C GLY A 194 -22.90 -31.96 -30.33
N SER A 195 -23.42 -32.17 -29.14
CA SER A 195 -24.56 -31.41 -28.61
C SER A 195 -24.14 -30.00 -28.24
N ARG A 196 -24.92 -29.04 -28.69
CA ARG A 196 -24.75 -27.61 -28.28
C ARG A 196 -25.50 -27.37 -27.01
N ILE A 197 -24.78 -27.01 -25.94
CA ILE A 197 -25.34 -26.66 -24.67
C ILE A 197 -25.37 -25.15 -24.51
N PRO A 198 -26.44 -24.59 -23.94
CA PRO A 198 -26.52 -23.16 -23.70
C PRO A 198 -25.35 -22.73 -22.80
N LYS A 199 -24.61 -21.72 -23.23
CA LYS A 199 -23.52 -21.11 -22.43
C LYS A 199 -24.05 -20.30 -21.26
N GLY A 200 -25.27 -19.77 -21.40
CA GLY A 200 -25.87 -18.93 -20.40
C GLY A 200 -27.38 -19.09 -20.31
N VAL A 201 -27.85 -19.02 -19.07
CA VAL A 201 -29.29 -19.06 -18.73
C VAL A 201 -29.67 -17.79 -18.00
N LEU A 202 -30.76 -17.18 -18.41
CA LEU A 202 -31.34 -16.03 -17.73
C LEU A 202 -32.57 -16.45 -16.95
N LEU A 203 -32.52 -16.33 -15.62
CA LEU A 203 -33.67 -16.53 -14.74
C LEU A 203 -34.45 -15.22 -14.64
N VAL A 204 -35.69 -15.21 -15.04
CA VAL A 204 -36.58 -14.04 -15.09
C VAL A 204 -37.73 -14.23 -14.13
N GLY A 205 -38.10 -13.20 -13.38
CA GLY A 205 -39.28 -13.26 -12.52
C GLY A 205 -39.32 -12.16 -11.45
N PRO A 206 -40.42 -12.01 -10.74
CA PRO A 206 -40.55 -11.04 -9.66
C PRO A 206 -39.52 -11.25 -8.53
N PRO A 207 -39.27 -10.26 -7.70
CA PRO A 207 -38.41 -10.44 -6.53
C PRO A 207 -39.04 -11.47 -5.57
N GLY A 208 -38.20 -12.28 -4.94
CA GLY A 208 -38.63 -13.28 -3.95
C GLY A 208 -39.09 -14.63 -4.52
N THR A 209 -39.09 -14.86 -5.83
CA THR A 209 -39.51 -16.15 -6.45
C THR A 209 -38.48 -17.30 -6.28
N GLY A 210 -37.28 -16.99 -5.78
CA GLY A 210 -36.28 -18.04 -5.50
C GLY A 210 -35.20 -18.23 -6.59
N LYS A 211 -35.04 -17.31 -7.54
CA LYS A 211 -34.04 -17.37 -8.62
C LYS A 211 -32.63 -17.69 -8.12
N THR A 212 -32.17 -17.01 -7.10
CA THR A 212 -30.85 -17.22 -6.49
C THR A 212 -30.76 -18.61 -5.82
N LEU A 213 -31.85 -19.09 -5.20
CA LEU A 213 -31.92 -20.40 -4.57
C LEU A 213 -31.85 -21.50 -5.64
N LEU A 214 -32.61 -21.34 -6.75
CA LEU A 214 -32.63 -22.25 -7.88
C LEU A 214 -31.25 -22.37 -8.54
N ALA A 215 -30.57 -21.27 -8.79
CA ALA A 215 -29.19 -21.24 -9.32
C ALA A 215 -28.21 -22.03 -8.41
N ARG A 216 -28.34 -21.83 -7.09
CA ARG A 216 -27.52 -22.55 -6.10
C ARG A 216 -27.86 -24.05 -6.07
N ALA A 217 -29.12 -24.41 -6.27
CA ALA A 217 -29.53 -25.79 -6.34
C ALA A 217 -28.95 -26.51 -7.57
N VAL A 218 -28.88 -25.85 -8.72
CA VAL A 218 -28.20 -26.36 -9.93
C VAL A 218 -26.74 -26.71 -9.63
N ALA A 219 -26.02 -25.79 -8.99
CA ALA A 219 -24.61 -25.99 -8.62
C ALA A 219 -24.45 -27.14 -7.61
N GLY A 220 -25.32 -27.20 -6.61
CA GLY A 220 -25.30 -28.26 -5.60
C GLY A 220 -25.64 -29.60 -6.14
N GLU A 221 -26.57 -29.69 -7.11
CA GLU A 221 -26.93 -30.92 -7.80
C GLU A 221 -25.84 -31.41 -8.74
N ALA A 222 -25.20 -30.48 -9.47
CA ALA A 222 -24.05 -30.77 -10.33
C ALA A 222 -22.78 -31.08 -9.54
N GLY A 223 -22.67 -30.64 -8.28
CA GLY A 223 -21.45 -30.73 -7.51
C GLY A 223 -20.36 -29.81 -7.99
N ALA A 224 -20.71 -28.76 -8.77
CA ALA A 224 -19.79 -27.82 -9.37
C ALA A 224 -19.53 -26.62 -8.46
N PRO A 225 -18.32 -26.00 -8.53
CA PRO A 225 -18.04 -24.73 -7.88
C PRO A 225 -19.01 -23.62 -8.33
N PHE A 226 -19.42 -22.78 -7.37
CA PHE A 226 -20.39 -21.72 -7.61
C PHE A 226 -19.81 -20.36 -7.25
N PHE A 227 -19.62 -19.51 -8.27
CA PHE A 227 -19.14 -18.13 -8.11
C PHE A 227 -20.34 -17.20 -8.17
N SER A 228 -20.66 -16.52 -7.07
CA SER A 228 -21.80 -15.62 -7.00
C SER A 228 -21.34 -14.18 -6.83
N ILE A 229 -21.90 -13.28 -7.65
CA ILE A 229 -21.67 -11.85 -7.60
C ILE A 229 -23.00 -11.11 -7.89
N SER A 230 -23.17 -9.92 -7.36
CA SER A 230 -24.26 -9.01 -7.77
C SER A 230 -23.81 -8.14 -8.96
N GLY A 231 -24.70 -7.89 -9.91
CA GLY A 231 -24.47 -6.92 -10.98
C GLY A 231 -24.08 -5.55 -10.46
N SER A 232 -24.62 -5.15 -9.30
CA SER A 232 -24.24 -3.91 -8.64
C SER A 232 -22.77 -3.85 -8.17
N ASP A 233 -22.15 -4.98 -7.91
CA ASP A 233 -20.73 -5.06 -7.52
C ASP A 233 -19.78 -4.69 -8.67
N PHE A 234 -20.25 -4.69 -9.90
CA PHE A 234 -19.50 -4.25 -11.07
C PHE A 234 -19.59 -2.75 -11.32
N VAL A 235 -20.61 -2.07 -10.74
CA VAL A 235 -20.81 -0.63 -10.92
C VAL A 235 -20.00 0.12 -9.87
N GLU A 236 -18.98 0.83 -10.30
CA GLU A 236 -18.12 1.63 -9.43
C GLU A 236 -17.99 3.05 -9.98
N MET A 237 -17.51 3.98 -9.15
CA MET A 237 -17.29 5.36 -9.57
C MET A 237 -16.04 5.56 -10.42
N PHE A 238 -15.13 4.58 -10.44
CA PHE A 238 -13.86 4.67 -11.15
C PHE A 238 -13.90 3.89 -12.45
N VAL A 239 -13.60 4.54 -13.54
CA VAL A 239 -13.58 3.97 -14.90
C VAL A 239 -12.62 2.78 -14.97
N GLY A 240 -13.09 1.66 -15.52
CA GLY A 240 -12.31 0.45 -15.75
C GLY A 240 -12.23 -0.53 -14.58
N VAL A 241 -12.70 -0.18 -13.39
CA VAL A 241 -12.71 -1.09 -12.23
C VAL A 241 -13.70 -2.22 -12.43
N GLY A 242 -14.91 -1.92 -12.91
CA GLY A 242 -15.93 -2.93 -13.23
C GLY A 242 -15.45 -3.92 -14.27
N ALA A 243 -14.87 -3.45 -15.37
CA ALA A 243 -14.29 -4.29 -16.40
C ALA A 243 -13.14 -5.18 -15.90
N SER A 244 -12.32 -4.68 -14.97
CA SER A 244 -11.26 -5.46 -14.34
C SER A 244 -11.82 -6.56 -13.45
N ARG A 245 -12.89 -6.30 -12.70
CA ARG A 245 -13.59 -7.31 -11.88
C ARG A 245 -14.25 -8.40 -12.73
N VAL A 246 -14.81 -8.03 -13.86
CA VAL A 246 -15.33 -9.00 -14.83
C VAL A 246 -14.21 -9.94 -15.25
N ARG A 247 -13.09 -9.43 -15.74
CA ARG A 247 -11.93 -10.26 -16.15
C ARG A 247 -11.46 -11.19 -15.04
N ASP A 248 -11.27 -10.67 -13.82
CA ASP A 248 -10.80 -11.47 -12.68
C ASP A 248 -11.81 -12.59 -12.32
N LEU A 249 -13.11 -12.31 -12.37
CA LEU A 249 -14.16 -13.31 -12.16
C LEU A 249 -14.04 -14.46 -13.16
N PHE A 250 -13.91 -14.14 -14.44
CA PHE A 250 -13.84 -15.12 -15.51
C PHE A 250 -12.52 -15.90 -15.51
N GLU A 251 -11.41 -15.27 -15.19
CA GLU A 251 -10.13 -15.95 -14.98
C GLU A 251 -10.19 -16.95 -13.82
N ASN A 252 -10.84 -16.57 -12.73
CA ASN A 252 -11.04 -17.48 -11.59
C ASN A 252 -11.95 -18.64 -11.94
N ALA A 253 -13.01 -18.42 -12.72
CA ALA A 253 -13.88 -19.46 -13.19
C ALA A 253 -13.16 -20.44 -14.13
N LYS A 254 -12.32 -19.95 -15.06
CA LYS A 254 -11.51 -20.80 -15.97
C LYS A 254 -10.57 -21.73 -15.19
N LYS A 255 -9.99 -21.25 -14.09
CA LYS A 255 -9.10 -22.05 -13.23
C LYS A 255 -9.84 -23.15 -12.46
N ASN A 256 -11.15 -23.00 -12.28
CA ASN A 256 -12.00 -23.90 -11.49
C ASN A 256 -13.08 -24.62 -12.32
N ALA A 257 -12.92 -24.69 -13.63
CA ALA A 257 -13.86 -25.42 -14.50
C ALA A 257 -13.80 -26.95 -14.24
N PRO A 258 -14.96 -27.67 -14.27
CA PRO A 258 -16.30 -27.17 -14.58
C PRO A 258 -16.92 -26.38 -13.41
N CYS A 259 -17.56 -25.24 -13.69
CA CYS A 259 -18.13 -24.36 -12.66
C CYS A 259 -19.32 -23.54 -13.17
N ILE A 260 -20.03 -22.92 -12.23
CA ILE A 260 -21.13 -21.98 -12.51
C ILE A 260 -20.72 -20.58 -12.08
N ILE A 261 -20.91 -19.59 -12.97
CA ILE A 261 -20.89 -18.17 -12.65
C ILE A 261 -22.34 -17.70 -12.50
N PHE A 262 -22.70 -17.18 -11.34
CA PHE A 262 -24.01 -16.62 -11.09
C PHE A 262 -23.91 -15.10 -10.91
N ILE A 263 -24.68 -14.37 -11.72
CA ILE A 263 -24.77 -12.90 -11.66
C ILE A 263 -26.20 -12.53 -11.27
N ASP A 264 -26.39 -12.12 -10.02
CA ASP A 264 -27.68 -11.62 -9.55
C ASP A 264 -27.88 -10.16 -9.99
N GLU A 265 -29.12 -9.74 -10.22
CA GLU A 265 -29.44 -8.37 -10.63
C GLU A 265 -28.61 -7.91 -11.85
N ILE A 266 -28.56 -8.75 -12.89
CA ILE A 266 -27.78 -8.44 -14.10
C ILE A 266 -28.17 -7.11 -14.75
N ASP A 267 -29.41 -6.66 -14.56
CA ASP A 267 -29.94 -5.38 -15.05
C ASP A 267 -29.19 -4.16 -14.48
N ALA A 268 -28.46 -4.29 -13.38
CA ALA A 268 -27.61 -3.22 -12.87
C ALA A 268 -26.48 -2.84 -13.86
N VAL A 269 -25.97 -3.83 -14.61
CA VAL A 269 -24.89 -3.66 -15.61
C VAL A 269 -25.41 -3.78 -17.03
N GLY A 270 -26.37 -4.69 -17.23
CA GLY A 270 -26.89 -5.09 -18.56
C GLY A 270 -27.98 -4.20 -19.15
N ARG A 271 -28.22 -3.03 -18.62
CA ARG A 271 -29.26 -2.11 -19.09
C ARG A 271 -28.95 -1.55 -20.47
N GLN A 272 -29.97 -1.43 -21.32
CA GLN A 272 -29.89 -0.79 -22.65
C GLN A 272 -29.24 0.60 -22.60
N ARG A 273 -28.49 0.93 -23.65
CA ARG A 273 -27.88 2.24 -23.86
C ARG A 273 -28.97 3.31 -23.97
N GLY A 274 -29.04 4.22 -23.00
CA GLY A 274 -29.94 5.37 -23.07
C GLY A 274 -29.21 6.62 -23.52
N ALA A 275 -29.88 7.49 -24.22
CA ALA A 275 -29.38 8.82 -24.60
C ALA A 275 -29.33 9.74 -23.35
N GLY A 276 -28.51 9.41 -22.37
CA GLY A 276 -28.31 10.17 -21.14
C GLY A 276 -26.90 10.76 -21.06
N VAL A 277 -26.81 12.06 -20.89
CA VAL A 277 -25.57 12.81 -20.71
C VAL A 277 -25.13 12.68 -19.24
N GLY A 278 -24.09 11.87 -18.96
CA GLY A 278 -23.51 11.79 -17.60
C GLY A 278 -22.45 10.71 -17.45
N GLY A 279 -21.33 11.01 -16.83
CA GLY A 279 -20.11 10.17 -16.71
C GLY A 279 -20.27 8.81 -15.98
N GLY A 280 -21.42 8.48 -15.41
CA GLY A 280 -21.72 7.16 -14.87
C GLY A 280 -22.22 6.13 -15.90
N HIS A 281 -22.48 6.58 -17.15
CA HIS A 281 -22.90 5.71 -18.24
C HIS A 281 -21.70 5.02 -18.91
N ASP A 282 -20.59 5.70 -19.04
CA ASP A 282 -19.39 5.20 -19.74
C ASP A 282 -18.79 3.99 -19.02
N GLU A 283 -18.78 3.99 -17.69
CA GLU A 283 -18.24 2.88 -16.89
C GLU A 283 -19.10 1.62 -17.00
N ARG A 284 -20.44 1.78 -16.93
CA ARG A 284 -21.37 0.66 -17.11
C ARG A 284 -21.27 0.07 -18.51
N GLU A 285 -21.19 0.91 -19.55
CA GLU A 285 -21.03 0.45 -20.92
C GLU A 285 -19.71 -0.28 -21.13
N GLN A 286 -18.62 0.21 -20.56
CA GLN A 286 -17.32 -0.46 -20.61
C GLN A 286 -17.37 -1.82 -19.89
N THR A 287 -18.05 -1.89 -18.76
CA THR A 287 -18.21 -3.13 -18.00
C THR A 287 -19.09 -4.12 -18.74
N LEU A 288 -20.20 -3.68 -19.32
CA LEU A 288 -21.07 -4.53 -20.18
C LEU A 288 -20.30 -5.05 -21.37
N ASN A 289 -19.57 -4.19 -22.09
CA ASN A 289 -18.76 -4.62 -23.23
C ASN A 289 -17.72 -5.67 -22.83
N GLN A 290 -17.05 -5.50 -21.68
CA GLN A 290 -16.13 -6.50 -21.16
C GLN A 290 -16.82 -7.81 -20.82
N LEU A 291 -18.03 -7.77 -20.23
CA LEU A 291 -18.83 -8.96 -19.96
C LEU A 291 -19.15 -9.73 -21.26
N LEU A 292 -19.58 -9.00 -22.28
CA LEU A 292 -19.86 -9.58 -23.61
C LEU A 292 -18.62 -10.22 -24.24
N VAL A 293 -17.47 -9.56 -24.14
CA VAL A 293 -16.19 -10.09 -24.62
C VAL A 293 -15.80 -11.37 -23.90
N GLU A 294 -15.91 -11.40 -22.57
CA GLU A 294 -15.59 -12.62 -21.81
C GLU A 294 -16.56 -13.77 -22.13
N MET A 295 -17.86 -13.47 -22.30
CA MET A 295 -18.87 -14.46 -22.70
C MET A 295 -18.57 -15.07 -24.07
N ASP A 296 -18.20 -14.25 -25.04
CA ASP A 296 -17.86 -14.69 -26.40
C ASP A 296 -16.50 -15.43 -26.41
N GLY A 297 -15.60 -15.09 -25.50
CA GLY A 297 -14.27 -15.69 -25.35
C GLY A 297 -14.27 -17.11 -24.80
N PHE A 298 -15.41 -17.65 -24.34
CA PHE A 298 -15.52 -19.06 -23.96
C PHE A 298 -15.70 -19.97 -25.18
N GLY A 299 -14.87 -20.99 -25.27
CA GLY A 299 -15.13 -22.11 -26.16
C GLY A 299 -16.41 -22.86 -25.74
N GLU A 300 -17.13 -23.42 -26.70
CA GLU A 300 -18.38 -24.14 -26.45
C GLU A 300 -18.26 -25.32 -25.46
N ASN A 301 -17.05 -25.61 -24.99
CA ASN A 301 -16.74 -26.82 -24.23
C ASN A 301 -15.84 -26.63 -23.03
N GLU A 302 -15.69 -25.42 -22.52
CA GLU A 302 -14.80 -25.14 -21.36
C GLU A 302 -15.41 -25.61 -20.02
N GLY A 303 -16.70 -26.01 -20.01
CA GLY A 303 -17.36 -26.47 -18.78
C GLY A 303 -17.79 -25.34 -17.85
N ILE A 304 -17.88 -24.12 -18.36
CA ILE A 304 -18.36 -22.96 -17.60
C ILE A 304 -19.77 -22.64 -18.08
N ILE A 305 -20.69 -22.59 -17.14
CA ILE A 305 -22.09 -22.16 -17.40
C ILE A 305 -22.33 -20.85 -16.64
N MET A 306 -22.93 -19.91 -17.34
CA MET A 306 -23.38 -18.66 -16.73
C MET A 306 -24.87 -18.72 -16.43
N ILE A 307 -25.24 -18.33 -15.21
CA ILE A 307 -26.64 -18.14 -14.84
C ILE A 307 -26.76 -16.68 -14.40
N ALA A 308 -27.66 -15.94 -14.99
CA ALA A 308 -27.99 -14.59 -14.53
C ALA A 308 -29.42 -14.53 -14.03
N ALA A 309 -29.70 -13.62 -13.10
CA ALA A 309 -31.04 -13.36 -12.61
C ALA A 309 -31.42 -11.88 -12.79
N THR A 310 -32.66 -11.65 -13.19
CA THR A 310 -33.22 -10.29 -13.30
C THR A 310 -34.71 -10.28 -12.93
N ASN A 311 -35.16 -9.15 -12.39
CA ASN A 311 -36.58 -8.87 -12.20
C ASN A 311 -37.14 -8.01 -13.36
N ARG A 312 -36.26 -7.52 -14.24
CA ARG A 312 -36.61 -6.57 -15.30
C ARG A 312 -35.96 -6.92 -16.63
N PRO A 313 -36.47 -7.97 -17.29
CA PRO A 313 -35.93 -8.38 -18.59
C PRO A 313 -36.13 -7.32 -19.69
N ASP A 314 -37.14 -6.45 -19.53
CA ASP A 314 -37.51 -5.38 -20.45
C ASP A 314 -36.40 -4.33 -20.67
N ILE A 315 -35.53 -4.12 -19.70
CA ILE A 315 -34.48 -3.11 -19.76
C ILE A 315 -33.12 -3.66 -20.19
N LEU A 316 -32.99 -4.96 -20.36
CA LEU A 316 -31.71 -5.59 -20.74
C LEU A 316 -31.29 -5.23 -22.17
N ASP A 317 -30.01 -5.04 -22.39
CA ASP A 317 -29.42 -4.86 -23.71
C ASP A 317 -29.65 -6.14 -24.55
N PRO A 318 -30.24 -6.05 -25.75
CA PRO A 318 -30.46 -7.19 -26.61
C PRO A 318 -29.18 -7.98 -26.94
N ALA A 319 -28.02 -7.35 -26.83
CA ALA A 319 -26.75 -8.01 -27.04
C ALA A 319 -26.49 -9.16 -26.03
N LEU A 320 -27.02 -9.06 -24.81
CA LEU A 320 -26.93 -10.11 -23.79
C LEU A 320 -27.76 -11.35 -24.15
N LEU A 321 -28.83 -11.18 -24.90
CA LEU A 321 -29.81 -12.23 -25.24
C LEU A 321 -29.50 -12.94 -26.56
N ARG A 322 -28.35 -12.62 -27.19
CA ARG A 322 -27.95 -13.27 -28.44
C ARG A 322 -27.51 -14.70 -28.23
N PRO A 323 -27.68 -15.59 -29.27
CA PRO A 323 -27.17 -16.95 -29.22
C PRO A 323 -25.69 -17.01 -28.85
N GLY A 324 -25.33 -17.91 -27.93
CA GLY A 324 -23.98 -18.05 -27.39
C GLY A 324 -23.72 -17.21 -26.13
N ARG A 325 -24.75 -16.47 -25.65
CA ARG A 325 -24.73 -15.71 -24.41
C ARG A 325 -25.86 -16.20 -23.49
N PHE A 326 -26.81 -15.35 -23.06
CA PHE A 326 -28.00 -15.78 -22.35
C PHE A 326 -29.09 -16.16 -23.35
N ASP A 327 -28.89 -17.27 -24.03
CA ASP A 327 -29.74 -17.76 -25.10
C ASP A 327 -30.94 -18.59 -24.60
N ARG A 328 -30.91 -19.00 -23.34
CA ARG A 328 -32.06 -19.66 -22.68
C ARG A 328 -32.62 -18.73 -21.60
N GLN A 329 -33.93 -18.51 -21.63
CA GLN A 329 -34.64 -17.73 -20.63
C GLN A 329 -35.65 -18.64 -19.93
N ILE A 330 -35.59 -18.64 -18.58
CA ILE A 330 -36.47 -19.44 -17.73
C ILE A 330 -37.25 -18.48 -16.83
N GLN A 331 -38.55 -18.60 -16.84
CA GLN A 331 -39.45 -17.82 -15.98
C GLN A 331 -39.62 -18.52 -14.63
N VAL A 332 -39.40 -17.80 -13.52
CA VAL A 332 -39.41 -18.33 -12.15
C VAL A 332 -40.44 -17.61 -11.30
#